data_0428b0583ec1f1fd7ae9e10effe2e874
#
_entry.id   0428b0583ec1f1fd7ae9e10effe2e874
#
_cell.length_a   1.000
_cell.length_b   1.000
_cell.length_c   1.000
_cell.angle_alpha   90.00
_cell.angle_beta   90.00
_cell.angle_gamma   90.00
#
_symmetry.space_group_name_H-M   'P 1'
#
loop_
_entity.id
_entity.type
_entity.pdbx_description
1 polymer ?
#
loop_
_entity_poly.entity_id
_entity_poly.type
_entity_poly.pdbx_seq_one_letter_code
_entity_poly.pdbx_strand_id
1 'polypeptide(L)'
;MKVTCFALAAGISLFAASCSLTTMAMRSSNPEFIGKQIPGVLEKNERKLEKSPDDEALILETGSLYVMYANAFVQGPADMLPSYEFDRKEAEKSRARADYLRGVEILNAGLEKKYPGFAEAYNSGDVENMRAVMERTVKEDAAYLYWITAGSLCAYSLNPMDFALGMKIKALEVMIDRAYELDPDFNSGAIDDFYILFYASLPEGLVGDKSMIDEHFRLAVEKSGGLLAGPYISYAQSVAKPNQDYEGFKMNLEKALAIDPDKDRDNRLVNTINQRKARYLLDNIEDYFIGYGDDEWIDDDEWLDDEWLDDAWFDDEEIEFD
;
A
#
# COMPACT_ATOMS: atom_id res chain seq x y z
N MET A 1 -9.17 12.03 -10.88
CA MET A 1 -8.62 10.68 -10.81
C MET A 1 -8.12 10.49 -9.39
N LYS A 2 -8.89 9.81 -8.54
CA LYS A 2 -8.49 9.54 -7.15
C LYS A 2 -7.54 8.34 -7.20
N VAL A 3 -6.24 8.58 -7.08
CA VAL A 3 -5.26 7.52 -6.85
C VAL A 3 -5.52 7.03 -5.43
N THR A 4 -6.05 5.82 -5.31
CA THR A 4 -6.26 5.17 -4.01
C THR A 4 -4.90 4.96 -3.36
N CYS A 5 -4.72 5.46 -2.13
CA CYS A 5 -3.49 5.28 -1.36
C CYS A 5 -3.18 3.79 -1.22
N PHE A 6 -1.98 3.41 -1.64
CA PHE A 6 -1.43 2.09 -1.39
C PHE A 6 -1.34 1.87 0.12
N ALA A 7 -2.01 0.86 0.59
CA ALA A 7 -1.81 0.33 1.92
C ALA A 7 -1.15 -1.03 1.75
N LEU A 8 0.17 -1.02 1.62
CA LEU A 8 0.96 -2.24 1.61
C LEU A 8 0.78 -2.94 2.97
N ALA A 9 0.12 -4.09 2.94
CA ALA A 9 0.17 -5.04 4.02
C ALA A 9 1.38 -5.96 3.75
N ALA A 10 2.59 -5.42 3.98
CA ALA A 10 3.80 -6.19 3.75
C ALA A 10 3.92 -7.29 4.80
N GLY A 11 3.82 -8.54 4.37
CA GLY A 11 4.28 -9.67 5.15
C GLY A 11 5.81 -9.58 5.33
N ILE A 12 6.27 -9.42 6.57
CA ILE A 12 7.68 -9.24 6.88
C ILE A 12 8.22 -10.55 7.42
N SER A 13 8.93 -11.33 6.59
CA SER A 13 9.89 -12.29 7.11
C SER A 13 11.27 -11.65 7.05
N LEU A 14 11.86 -11.43 8.20
CA LEU A 14 13.18 -10.84 8.33
C LEU A 14 14.25 -11.93 8.32
N PHE A 15 15.29 -11.70 7.51
CA PHE A 15 16.47 -12.54 7.47
C PHE A 15 17.13 -12.72 8.85
N ALA A 16 17.52 -13.96 9.12
CA ALA A 16 18.01 -14.47 10.39
C ALA A 16 19.48 -14.14 10.68
N ALA A 17 19.89 -12.87 10.75
CA ALA A 17 21.27 -12.55 11.14
C ALA A 17 21.46 -11.36 12.10
N SER A 18 20.44 -10.50 12.36
CA SER A 18 20.53 -9.53 13.48
C SER A 18 19.34 -9.64 14.44
N CYS A 19 18.95 -10.78 14.71
CA CYS A 19 17.63 -11.41 14.87
C CYS A 19 16.93 -11.22 16.20
N SER A 20 17.44 -10.62 17.25
CA SER A 20 16.68 -10.73 18.51
C SER A 20 15.65 -9.63 18.72
N LEU A 21 15.93 -8.39 18.32
CA LEU A 21 15.01 -7.27 18.55
C LEU A 21 13.89 -7.21 17.48
N THR A 22 14.24 -7.44 16.24
CA THR A 22 13.27 -7.40 15.14
C THR A 22 12.30 -8.57 15.22
N THR A 23 12.80 -9.77 15.48
CA THR A 23 11.95 -10.95 15.71
C THR A 23 11.07 -10.78 16.94
N MET A 24 11.57 -10.20 18.05
CA MET A 24 10.74 -9.87 19.21
C MET A 24 9.67 -8.84 18.88
N ALA A 25 10.00 -7.82 18.07
CA ALA A 25 9.04 -6.82 17.64
C ALA A 25 7.92 -7.45 16.82
N MET A 26 8.25 -8.29 15.84
CA MET A 26 7.27 -8.97 14.98
C MET A 26 6.31 -9.89 15.76
N ARG A 27 6.78 -10.49 16.85
CA ARG A 27 5.98 -11.31 17.75
C ARG A 27 5.16 -10.51 18.76
N SER A 28 5.26 -9.19 18.76
CA SER A 28 4.53 -8.32 19.68
C SER A 28 3.06 -8.21 19.29
N SER A 29 2.18 -8.15 20.29
CA SER A 29 0.77 -7.79 20.12
C SER A 29 0.49 -6.30 20.45
N ASN A 30 1.55 -5.50 20.66
CA ASN A 30 1.43 -4.09 21.02
C ASN A 30 2.11 -3.18 19.98
N PRO A 31 1.41 -2.85 18.88
CA PRO A 31 1.93 -1.97 17.83
C PRO A 31 2.37 -0.60 18.33
N GLU A 32 1.66 -0.01 19.29
CA GLU A 32 1.99 1.33 19.81
C GLU A 32 3.36 1.35 20.50
N PHE A 33 3.65 0.30 21.26
CA PHE A 33 4.95 0.16 21.90
C PHE A 33 6.05 0.02 20.85
N ILE A 34 5.86 -0.86 19.87
CA ILE A 34 6.84 -1.08 18.80
C ILE A 34 7.05 0.18 17.98
N GLY A 35 5.98 0.84 17.53
CA GLY A 35 6.04 2.07 16.74
C GLY A 35 6.84 3.19 17.42
N LYS A 36 6.77 3.28 18.75
CA LYS A 36 7.55 4.26 19.54
C LYS A 36 9.05 3.94 19.61
N GLN A 37 9.44 2.66 19.44
CA GLN A 37 10.85 2.26 19.51
C GLN A 37 11.59 2.39 18.17
N ILE A 38 10.88 2.23 17.05
CA ILE A 38 11.49 2.18 15.72
C ILE A 38 12.30 3.44 15.38
N PRO A 39 11.87 4.69 15.65
CA PRO A 39 12.68 5.87 15.35
C PRO A 39 14.07 5.84 16.00
N GLY A 40 14.15 5.39 17.25
CA GLY A 40 15.44 5.24 17.93
C GLY A 40 16.33 4.14 17.34
N VAL A 41 15.70 3.07 16.80
CA VAL A 41 16.43 2.00 16.08
C VAL A 41 16.97 2.54 14.75
N LEU A 42 16.15 3.26 13.99
CA LEU A 42 16.54 3.87 12.72
C LEU A 42 17.73 4.82 12.90
N GLU A 43 17.63 5.74 13.86
CA GLU A 43 18.73 6.67 14.19
C GLU A 43 20.02 5.94 14.56
N LYS A 44 19.92 4.88 15.35
CA LYS A 44 21.08 4.05 15.72
C LYS A 44 21.67 3.33 14.51
N ASN A 45 20.83 2.82 13.62
CA ASN A 45 21.28 2.13 12.41
C ASN A 45 21.94 3.09 11.44
N GLU A 46 21.42 4.30 11.24
CA GLU A 46 22.08 5.33 10.41
C GLU A 46 23.47 5.68 10.93
N ARG A 47 23.62 5.89 12.25
CA ARG A 47 24.95 6.14 12.86
C ARG A 47 25.92 4.96 12.69
N LYS A 48 25.42 3.73 12.56
CA LYS A 48 26.27 2.57 12.24
C LYS A 48 26.63 2.56 10.76
N LEU A 49 25.68 2.88 9.85
CA LEU A 49 25.93 2.98 8.42
C LEU A 49 27.00 4.03 8.08
N GLU A 50 27.02 5.17 8.81
CA GLU A 50 28.11 6.15 8.69
C GLU A 50 29.50 5.54 8.94
N LYS A 51 29.59 4.56 9.84
CA LYS A 51 30.85 3.88 10.22
C LYS A 51 31.15 2.65 9.37
N SER A 52 30.12 2.00 8.88
CA SER A 52 30.17 0.77 8.10
C SER A 52 29.26 0.87 6.88
N PRO A 53 29.57 1.76 5.92
CA PRO A 53 28.69 2.06 4.81
C PRO A 53 28.52 0.90 3.81
N ASP A 54 29.38 -0.13 3.91
CA ASP A 54 29.36 -1.30 3.03
C ASP A 54 28.74 -2.55 3.70
N ASP A 55 28.15 -2.40 4.89
CA ASP A 55 27.46 -3.49 5.58
C ASP A 55 26.10 -3.75 4.89
N GLU A 56 26.08 -4.71 3.96
CA GLU A 56 24.90 -5.05 3.15
C GLU A 56 23.69 -5.43 4.04
N ALA A 57 23.91 -6.18 5.12
CA ALA A 57 22.83 -6.59 6.01
C ALA A 57 22.22 -5.39 6.75
N LEU A 58 23.07 -4.46 7.21
CA LEU A 58 22.63 -3.24 7.88
C LEU A 58 21.93 -2.28 6.92
N ILE A 59 22.38 -2.19 5.66
CA ILE A 59 21.74 -1.40 4.61
C ILE A 59 20.31 -1.94 4.37
N LEU A 60 20.18 -3.26 4.13
CA LEU A 60 18.90 -3.89 3.90
C LEU A 60 17.95 -3.72 5.09
N GLU A 61 18.43 -4.00 6.31
CA GLU A 61 17.66 -3.83 7.55
C GLU A 61 17.17 -2.39 7.70
N THR A 62 18.05 -1.40 7.51
CA THR A 62 17.71 -0.01 7.75
C THR A 62 16.72 0.52 6.71
N GLY A 63 16.98 0.26 5.42
CA GLY A 63 16.10 0.73 4.34
C GLY A 63 14.73 0.08 4.38
N SER A 64 14.66 -1.25 4.60
CA SER A 64 13.38 -1.95 4.73
C SER A 64 12.59 -1.51 5.97
N LEU A 65 13.28 -1.24 7.09
CA LEU A 65 12.67 -0.75 8.32
C LEU A 65 12.06 0.65 8.13
N TYR A 66 12.69 1.55 7.36
CA TYR A 66 12.09 2.84 6.98
C TYR A 66 10.79 2.67 6.20
N VAL A 67 10.80 1.82 5.16
CA VAL A 67 9.61 1.57 4.33
C VAL A 67 8.48 0.97 5.17
N MET A 68 8.79 -0.04 5.99
CA MET A 68 7.82 -0.66 6.89
C MET A 68 7.27 0.33 7.91
N TYR A 69 8.14 1.12 8.55
CA TYR A 69 7.73 2.11 9.55
C TYR A 69 6.81 3.18 8.95
N ALA A 70 7.18 3.71 7.79
CA ALA A 70 6.36 4.66 7.06
C ALA A 70 4.95 4.13 6.78
N ASN A 71 4.84 2.87 6.35
CA ASN A 71 3.57 2.25 6.04
C ASN A 71 2.73 1.96 7.30
N ALA A 72 3.29 1.18 8.22
CA ALA A 72 2.54 0.60 9.32
C ALA A 72 2.27 1.58 10.47
N PHE A 73 3.17 2.56 10.69
CA PHE A 73 3.15 3.40 11.89
C PHE A 73 3.01 4.90 11.61
N VAL A 74 3.09 5.32 10.35
CA VAL A 74 2.89 6.72 9.96
C VAL A 74 1.70 6.84 9.01
N GLN A 75 1.75 6.26 7.82
CA GLN A 75 0.68 6.36 6.83
C GLN A 75 -0.59 5.65 7.30
N GLY A 76 -0.49 4.39 7.76
CA GLY A 76 -1.65 3.62 8.18
C GLY A 76 -2.50 4.33 9.25
N PRO A 77 -1.91 4.81 10.37
CA PRO A 77 -2.63 5.64 11.32
C PRO A 77 -3.17 6.96 10.74
N ALA A 78 -2.43 7.63 9.85
CA ALA A 78 -2.88 8.85 9.20
C ALA A 78 -4.11 8.63 8.30
N ASP A 79 -4.16 7.50 7.59
CA ASP A 79 -5.30 7.16 6.74
C ASP A 79 -6.60 6.93 7.55
N MET A 80 -6.47 6.54 8.82
CA MET A 80 -7.59 6.34 9.75
C MET A 80 -7.97 7.59 10.56
N LEU A 81 -7.32 8.74 10.33
CA LEU A 81 -7.71 10.00 10.97
C LEU A 81 -9.07 10.48 10.42
N PRO A 82 -9.92 11.05 11.28
CA PRO A 82 -11.18 11.67 10.85
C PRO A 82 -10.97 12.77 9.81
N SER A 83 -11.96 13.02 8.97
CA SER A 83 -11.90 14.01 7.89
C SER A 83 -11.63 15.44 8.39
N TYR A 84 -12.08 15.79 9.61
CA TYR A 84 -11.84 17.10 10.21
C TYR A 84 -10.39 17.33 10.71
N GLU A 85 -9.57 16.27 10.80
CA GLU A 85 -8.14 16.36 11.10
C GLU A 85 -7.29 16.42 9.82
N PHE A 86 -7.79 17.07 8.77
CA PHE A 86 -7.18 17.14 7.46
C PHE A 86 -5.70 17.58 7.49
N ASP A 87 -5.39 18.69 8.16
CA ASP A 87 -4.02 19.22 8.20
C ASP A 87 -3.04 18.23 8.86
N ARG A 88 -3.47 17.57 9.93
CA ARG A 88 -2.69 16.53 10.59
C ARG A 88 -2.48 15.33 9.68
N LYS A 89 -3.54 14.88 9.00
CA LYS A 89 -3.49 13.77 8.05
C LYS A 89 -2.47 14.03 6.94
N GLU A 90 -2.49 15.23 6.35
CA GLU A 90 -1.56 15.60 5.28
C GLU A 90 -0.11 15.77 5.79
N ALA A 91 0.09 16.29 7.00
CA ALA A 91 1.41 16.38 7.63
C ALA A 91 2.02 14.98 7.86
N GLU A 92 1.25 14.03 8.40
CA GLU A 92 1.72 12.66 8.62
C GLU A 92 1.96 11.92 7.30
N LYS A 93 1.15 12.12 6.27
CA LYS A 93 1.38 11.56 4.93
C LYS A 93 2.66 12.11 4.30
N SER A 94 2.92 13.41 4.45
CA SER A 94 4.16 14.02 3.98
C SER A 94 5.38 13.43 4.69
N ARG A 95 5.27 13.18 5.99
CA ARG A 95 6.30 12.49 6.79
C ARG A 95 6.49 11.06 6.32
N ALA A 96 5.40 10.29 6.15
CA ALA A 96 5.48 8.93 5.62
C ALA A 96 6.19 8.88 4.27
N ARG A 97 5.87 9.83 3.38
CA ARG A 97 6.54 9.93 2.08
C ARG A 97 8.04 10.18 2.21
N ALA A 98 8.46 11.05 3.12
CA ALA A 98 9.89 11.30 3.37
C ALA A 98 10.60 10.04 3.88
N ASP A 99 9.97 9.29 4.80
CA ASP A 99 10.50 8.04 5.34
C ASP A 99 10.61 6.95 4.26
N TYR A 100 9.60 6.80 3.37
CA TYR A 100 9.67 5.90 2.22
C TYR A 100 10.88 6.22 1.33
N LEU A 101 11.02 7.49 0.93
CA LEU A 101 12.11 7.92 0.06
C LEU A 101 13.48 7.74 0.74
N ARG A 102 13.57 7.93 2.05
CA ARG A 102 14.81 7.68 2.80
C ARG A 102 15.18 6.20 2.79
N GLY A 103 14.22 5.31 3.00
CA GLY A 103 14.44 3.86 2.88
C GLY A 103 14.92 3.46 1.50
N VAL A 104 14.25 3.97 0.45
CA VAL A 104 14.62 3.73 -0.95
C VAL A 104 16.03 4.24 -1.26
N GLU A 105 16.40 5.44 -0.79
CA GLU A 105 17.76 6.00 -0.96
C GLU A 105 18.84 5.07 -0.38
N ILE A 106 18.63 4.59 0.85
CA ILE A 106 19.59 3.69 1.53
C ILE A 106 19.75 2.38 0.74
N LEU A 107 18.64 1.79 0.31
CA LEU A 107 18.64 0.53 -0.46
C LEU A 107 19.27 0.70 -1.84
N ASN A 108 18.96 1.79 -2.54
CA ASN A 108 19.55 2.11 -3.84
C ASN A 108 21.07 2.27 -3.76
N ALA A 109 21.56 2.94 -2.71
CA ALA A 109 23.00 3.07 -2.48
C ALA A 109 23.68 1.71 -2.26
N GLY A 110 22.99 0.76 -1.61
CA GLY A 110 23.48 -0.60 -1.45
C GLY A 110 23.57 -1.36 -2.78
N LEU A 111 22.50 -1.30 -3.60
CA LEU A 111 22.51 -1.96 -4.90
C LEU A 111 23.47 -1.32 -5.90
N GLU A 112 23.67 0.00 -5.88
CA GLU A 112 24.67 0.66 -6.74
C GLU A 112 26.08 0.14 -6.45
N LYS A 113 26.44 -0.08 -5.18
CA LYS A 113 27.74 -0.65 -4.83
C LYS A 113 27.93 -2.07 -5.34
N LYS A 114 26.88 -2.86 -5.28
CA LYS A 114 26.87 -4.25 -5.73
C LYS A 114 26.78 -4.37 -7.26
N TYR A 115 26.00 -3.49 -7.87
CA TYR A 115 25.71 -3.47 -9.30
C TYR A 115 25.92 -2.06 -9.87
N PRO A 116 27.16 -1.65 -10.16
CA PRO A 116 27.42 -0.34 -10.75
C PRO A 116 26.57 -0.08 -12.00
N GLY A 117 25.93 1.09 -12.05
CA GLY A 117 24.96 1.51 -13.04
C GLY A 117 23.50 1.31 -12.62
N PHE A 118 23.24 0.71 -11.45
CA PHE A 118 21.88 0.55 -10.94
C PHE A 118 21.22 1.91 -10.68
N ALA A 119 21.93 2.83 -10.03
CA ALA A 119 21.39 4.15 -9.71
C ALA A 119 21.04 4.96 -10.98
N GLU A 120 21.81 4.83 -12.06
CA GLU A 120 21.50 5.46 -13.33
C GLU A 120 20.22 4.86 -13.94
N ALA A 121 20.12 3.52 -14.01
CA ALA A 121 18.95 2.83 -14.52
C ALA A 121 17.68 3.17 -13.71
N TYR A 122 17.79 3.20 -12.38
CA TYR A 122 16.69 3.58 -11.47
C TYR A 122 16.27 5.04 -11.67
N ASN A 123 17.22 5.98 -11.75
CA ASN A 123 16.92 7.41 -11.85
C ASN A 123 16.39 7.82 -13.21
N SER A 124 16.87 7.20 -14.29
CA SER A 124 16.36 7.46 -15.65
C SER A 124 14.97 6.85 -15.88
N GLY A 125 14.62 5.78 -15.17
CA GLY A 125 13.42 4.98 -15.45
C GLY A 125 13.51 4.19 -16.75
N ASP A 126 14.72 4.06 -17.32
CA ASP A 126 14.97 3.34 -18.58
C ASP A 126 14.82 1.83 -18.36
N VAL A 127 13.85 1.25 -19.05
CA VAL A 127 13.47 -0.17 -18.91
C VAL A 127 14.60 -1.10 -19.38
N GLU A 128 15.28 -0.79 -20.47
CA GLU A 128 16.33 -1.65 -21.04
C GLU A 128 17.59 -1.63 -20.15
N ASN A 129 17.96 -0.45 -19.66
CA ASN A 129 19.06 -0.33 -18.69
C ASN A 129 18.73 -1.08 -17.40
N MET A 130 17.48 -0.98 -16.92
CA MET A 130 17.05 -1.71 -15.74
C MET A 130 17.09 -3.23 -15.96
N ARG A 131 16.61 -3.74 -17.10
CA ARG A 131 16.69 -5.16 -17.45
C ARG A 131 18.13 -5.66 -17.43
N ALA A 132 19.06 -4.93 -18.05
CA ALA A 132 20.47 -5.29 -18.07
C ALA A 132 21.12 -5.35 -16.68
N VAL A 133 20.65 -4.52 -15.73
CA VAL A 133 21.08 -4.63 -14.33
C VAL A 133 20.44 -5.84 -13.65
N MET A 134 19.14 -6.07 -13.86
CA MET A 134 18.39 -7.16 -13.23
C MET A 134 18.94 -8.55 -13.61
N GLU A 135 19.45 -8.73 -14.82
CA GLU A 135 20.07 -9.99 -15.24
C GLU A 135 21.27 -10.41 -14.38
N ARG A 136 21.91 -9.45 -13.70
CA ARG A 136 23.06 -9.71 -12.81
C ARG A 136 22.66 -10.04 -11.37
N THR A 137 21.42 -9.79 -11.00
CA THR A 137 20.94 -9.98 -9.63
C THR A 137 20.73 -11.45 -9.28
N VAL A 138 20.87 -11.78 -8.01
CA VAL A 138 20.78 -13.13 -7.47
C VAL A 138 19.65 -13.21 -6.42
N LYS A 139 19.34 -14.42 -5.95
CA LYS A 139 18.21 -14.66 -5.02
C LYS A 139 18.25 -13.76 -3.79
N GLU A 140 19.41 -13.52 -3.24
CA GLU A 140 19.63 -12.71 -2.04
C GLU A 140 19.24 -11.24 -2.23
N ASP A 141 19.11 -10.79 -3.49
CA ASP A 141 18.71 -9.43 -3.83
C ASP A 141 17.19 -9.22 -3.89
N ALA A 142 16.42 -10.30 -3.90
CA ALA A 142 14.95 -10.20 -3.99
C ALA A 142 14.36 -9.23 -2.95
N ALA A 143 14.89 -9.25 -1.73
CA ALA A 143 14.47 -8.33 -0.67
C ALA A 143 14.77 -6.86 -1.00
N TYR A 144 15.93 -6.54 -1.56
CA TYR A 144 16.26 -5.17 -1.99
C TYR A 144 15.29 -4.69 -3.08
N LEU A 145 15.06 -5.52 -4.11
CA LEU A 145 14.19 -5.20 -5.23
C LEU A 145 12.75 -4.96 -4.77
N TYR A 146 12.25 -5.83 -3.89
CA TYR A 146 10.92 -5.70 -3.29
C TYR A 146 10.77 -4.37 -2.52
N TRP A 147 11.69 -4.09 -1.57
CA TRP A 147 11.55 -2.92 -0.71
C TRP A 147 11.77 -1.59 -1.43
N ILE A 148 12.66 -1.55 -2.44
CA ILE A 148 12.83 -0.35 -3.29
C ILE A 148 11.55 -0.10 -4.07
N THR A 149 10.98 -1.15 -4.70
CA THR A 149 9.76 -1.02 -5.49
C THR A 149 8.59 -0.60 -4.61
N ALA A 150 8.38 -1.28 -3.49
CA ALA A 150 7.31 -0.97 -2.55
C ALA A 150 7.42 0.46 -2.00
N GLY A 151 8.60 0.86 -1.52
CA GLY A 151 8.82 2.21 -1.00
C GLY A 151 8.63 3.31 -2.05
N SER A 152 9.10 3.08 -3.29
CA SER A 152 8.94 4.03 -4.40
C SER A 152 7.47 4.22 -4.77
N LEU A 153 6.70 3.14 -4.86
CA LEU A 153 5.27 3.21 -5.21
C LEU A 153 4.41 3.77 -4.08
N CYS A 154 4.73 3.44 -2.82
CA CYS A 154 4.08 4.09 -1.68
C CYS A 154 4.35 5.61 -1.65
N ALA A 155 5.60 6.04 -1.89
CA ALA A 155 5.92 7.46 -1.99
C ALA A 155 5.20 8.15 -3.15
N TYR A 156 5.08 7.47 -4.31
CA TYR A 156 4.33 7.96 -5.46
C TYR A 156 2.84 8.08 -5.17
N SER A 157 2.23 7.09 -4.51
CA SER A 157 0.80 7.12 -4.18
C SER A 157 0.41 8.30 -3.27
N LEU A 158 1.34 8.74 -2.42
CA LEU A 158 1.14 9.91 -1.56
C LEU A 158 1.32 11.25 -2.29
N ASN A 159 2.00 11.25 -3.44
CA ASN A 159 2.11 12.41 -4.33
C ASN A 159 2.16 11.97 -5.80
N PRO A 160 1.00 11.67 -6.43
CA PRO A 160 0.95 11.25 -7.83
C PRO A 160 1.39 12.30 -8.86
N MET A 161 1.61 13.54 -8.41
CA MET A 161 2.15 14.63 -9.23
C MET A 161 3.68 14.64 -9.25
N ASP A 162 4.33 13.71 -8.58
CA ASP A 162 5.78 13.49 -8.69
C ASP A 162 6.11 12.78 -10.00
N PHE A 163 6.31 13.58 -11.06
CA PHE A 163 6.64 13.06 -12.38
C PHE A 163 7.95 12.27 -12.41
N ALA A 164 8.91 12.60 -11.53
CA ALA A 164 10.18 11.88 -11.46
C ALA A 164 10.00 10.46 -10.93
N LEU A 165 9.09 10.23 -9.98
CA LEU A 165 8.71 8.88 -9.57
C LEU A 165 7.81 8.21 -10.62
N GLY A 166 6.87 8.96 -11.22
CA GLY A 166 5.97 8.43 -12.25
C GLY A 166 6.72 7.84 -13.46
N MET A 167 7.80 8.48 -13.89
CA MET A 167 8.63 7.97 -14.99
C MET A 167 9.33 6.64 -14.66
N LYS A 168 9.50 6.32 -13.41
CA LYS A 168 10.19 5.08 -12.97
C LYS A 168 9.26 3.85 -12.91
N ILE A 169 7.94 4.01 -13.02
CA ILE A 169 6.96 2.93 -12.80
C ILE A 169 7.28 1.69 -13.65
N LYS A 170 7.64 1.86 -14.93
CA LYS A 170 7.99 0.74 -15.80
C LYS A 170 9.30 0.04 -15.39
N ALA A 171 10.29 0.78 -14.95
CA ALA A 171 11.53 0.21 -14.42
C ALA A 171 11.29 -0.50 -13.07
N LEU A 172 10.38 0.03 -12.23
CA LEU A 172 9.95 -0.62 -10.99
C LEU A 172 9.20 -1.93 -11.24
N GLU A 173 8.40 -2.01 -12.32
CA GLU A 173 7.77 -3.26 -12.77
C GLU A 173 8.83 -4.32 -13.08
N VAL A 174 9.85 -3.97 -13.86
CA VAL A 174 10.98 -4.89 -14.15
C VAL A 174 11.68 -5.37 -12.89
N MET A 175 11.82 -4.49 -11.89
CA MET A 175 12.45 -4.86 -10.61
C MET A 175 11.60 -5.84 -9.81
N ILE A 176 10.28 -5.63 -9.70
CA ILE A 176 9.43 -6.53 -8.94
C ILE A 176 9.23 -7.86 -9.65
N ASP A 177 9.14 -7.87 -10.98
CA ASP A 177 9.12 -9.08 -11.78
C ASP A 177 10.39 -9.91 -11.52
N ARG A 178 11.55 -9.24 -11.49
CA ARG A 178 12.81 -9.92 -11.17
C ARG A 178 12.84 -10.46 -9.75
N ALA A 179 12.33 -9.71 -8.78
CA ALA A 179 12.22 -10.18 -7.40
C ALA A 179 11.36 -11.46 -7.31
N TYR A 180 10.25 -11.50 -8.06
CA TYR A 180 9.37 -12.66 -8.13
C TYR A 180 10.04 -13.87 -8.80
N GLU A 181 10.79 -13.66 -9.88
CA GLU A 181 11.58 -14.73 -10.51
C GLU A 181 12.63 -15.33 -9.57
N LEU A 182 13.31 -14.47 -8.79
CA LEU A 182 14.37 -14.86 -7.87
C LEU A 182 13.84 -15.61 -6.64
N ASP A 183 12.73 -15.16 -6.10
CA ASP A 183 12.10 -15.74 -4.90
C ASP A 183 10.57 -15.60 -4.96
N PRO A 184 9.86 -16.50 -5.68
CA PRO A 184 8.41 -16.43 -5.82
C PRO A 184 7.67 -16.60 -4.49
N ASP A 185 8.29 -17.21 -3.49
CA ASP A 185 7.71 -17.42 -2.15
C ASP A 185 8.15 -16.36 -1.13
N PHE A 186 8.77 -15.28 -1.63
CA PHE A 186 9.27 -14.21 -0.77
C PHE A 186 8.24 -13.77 0.26
N ASN A 187 8.63 -13.81 1.54
CA ASN A 187 7.78 -13.42 2.66
C ASN A 187 6.35 -14.00 2.60
N SER A 188 6.25 -15.30 2.29
CA SER A 188 4.96 -16.02 2.26
C SER A 188 3.94 -15.40 1.31
N GLY A 189 4.38 -14.96 0.11
CA GLY A 189 3.52 -14.41 -0.92
C GLY A 189 3.41 -12.88 -0.87
N ALA A 190 4.36 -12.17 -0.26
CA ALA A 190 4.32 -10.71 -0.18
C ALA A 190 4.42 -10.02 -1.56
N ILE A 191 5.09 -10.65 -2.54
CA ILE A 191 5.13 -10.10 -3.91
C ILE A 191 3.78 -10.30 -4.60
N ASP A 192 3.09 -11.41 -4.35
CA ASP A 192 1.73 -11.61 -4.88
C ASP A 192 0.75 -10.59 -4.27
N ASP A 193 0.79 -10.35 -2.95
CA ASP A 193 0.00 -9.29 -2.31
C ASP A 193 0.31 -7.91 -2.90
N PHE A 194 1.59 -7.63 -3.19
CA PHE A 194 2.01 -6.41 -3.85
C PHE A 194 1.42 -6.27 -5.26
N TYR A 195 1.39 -7.33 -6.07
CA TYR A 195 0.82 -7.28 -7.42
C TYR A 195 -0.68 -6.96 -7.43
N ILE A 196 -1.46 -7.37 -6.42
CA ILE A 196 -2.87 -6.97 -6.28
C ILE A 196 -2.98 -5.45 -6.28
N LEU A 197 -2.17 -4.80 -5.43
CA LEU A 197 -2.16 -3.34 -5.30
C LEU A 197 -1.61 -2.66 -6.55
N PHE A 198 -0.51 -3.20 -7.09
CA PHE A 198 0.21 -2.62 -8.21
C PHE A 198 -0.65 -2.57 -9.47
N TYR A 199 -1.24 -3.69 -9.87
CA TYR A 199 -2.08 -3.75 -11.06
C TYR A 199 -3.41 -3.01 -10.89
N ALA A 200 -4.01 -3.06 -9.70
CA ALA A 200 -5.28 -2.37 -9.45
C ALA A 200 -5.15 -0.85 -9.44
N SER A 201 -4.01 -0.31 -8.99
CA SER A 201 -3.85 1.14 -8.74
C SER A 201 -3.39 1.93 -9.97
N LEU A 202 -2.84 1.27 -10.97
CA LEU A 202 -2.26 1.94 -12.13
C LEU A 202 -3.20 1.85 -13.34
N PRO A 203 -3.13 2.83 -14.27
CA PRO A 203 -3.92 2.80 -15.48
C PRO A 203 -3.64 1.54 -16.31
N GLU A 204 -4.70 1.02 -16.94
CA GLU A 204 -4.58 -0.09 -17.89
C GLU A 204 -3.61 0.26 -19.02
N GLY A 205 -2.74 -0.68 -19.37
CA GLY A 205 -1.70 -0.50 -20.39
C GLY A 205 -0.43 0.19 -19.91
N LEU A 206 -0.41 0.75 -18.67
CA LEU A 206 0.82 1.28 -18.09
C LEU A 206 1.68 0.17 -17.49
N VAL A 207 1.06 -0.79 -16.83
CA VAL A 207 1.70 -1.96 -16.20
C VAL A 207 0.88 -3.20 -16.53
N GLY A 208 1.47 -4.37 -16.38
CA GLY A 208 0.95 -5.73 -16.43
C GLY A 208 -0.49 -6.00 -16.85
N ASP A 209 -0.95 -7.18 -16.59
CA ASP A 209 -2.31 -7.60 -16.93
C ASP A 209 -3.19 -7.63 -15.68
N LYS A 210 -4.19 -6.74 -15.62
CA LYS A 210 -5.17 -6.70 -14.52
C LYS A 210 -5.96 -8.00 -14.34
N SER A 211 -6.05 -8.84 -15.38
CA SER A 211 -6.67 -10.16 -15.27
C SER A 211 -5.94 -11.10 -14.32
N MET A 212 -4.66 -10.79 -14.00
CA MET A 212 -3.85 -11.56 -13.05
C MET A 212 -4.11 -11.23 -11.58
N ILE A 213 -4.89 -10.21 -11.27
CA ILE A 213 -5.12 -9.76 -9.88
C ILE A 213 -5.73 -10.89 -9.03
N ASP A 214 -6.75 -11.58 -9.54
CA ASP A 214 -7.40 -12.68 -8.81
C ASP A 214 -6.45 -13.85 -8.59
N GLU A 215 -5.58 -14.14 -9.55
CA GLU A 215 -4.58 -15.20 -9.42
C GLU A 215 -3.54 -14.82 -8.36
N HIS A 216 -3.03 -13.59 -8.35
CA HIS A 216 -2.10 -13.14 -7.33
C HIS A 216 -2.74 -13.10 -5.94
N PHE A 217 -4.02 -12.72 -5.85
CA PHE A 217 -4.75 -12.82 -4.58
C PHE A 217 -4.82 -14.29 -4.08
N ARG A 218 -5.19 -15.23 -4.95
CA ARG A 218 -5.22 -16.65 -4.63
C ARG A 218 -3.85 -17.16 -4.16
N LEU A 219 -2.77 -16.80 -4.89
CA LEU A 219 -1.40 -17.20 -4.56
C LEU A 219 -0.93 -16.59 -3.23
N ALA A 220 -1.20 -15.32 -2.96
CA ALA A 220 -0.86 -14.67 -1.69
C ALA A 220 -1.53 -15.36 -0.50
N VAL A 221 -2.82 -15.74 -0.64
CA VAL A 221 -3.54 -16.48 0.40
C VAL A 221 -2.98 -17.90 0.55
N GLU A 222 -2.71 -18.61 -0.55
CA GLU A 222 -2.18 -19.97 -0.52
C GLU A 222 -0.79 -20.03 0.11
N LYS A 223 0.15 -19.18 -0.33
CA LYS A 223 1.54 -19.13 0.17
C LYS A 223 1.63 -18.75 1.64
N SER A 224 0.70 -17.90 2.12
CA SER A 224 0.59 -17.57 3.54
C SER A 224 -0.17 -18.62 4.36
N GLY A 225 -0.68 -19.67 3.74
CA GLY A 225 -1.55 -20.66 4.38
C GLY A 225 -2.85 -20.04 4.93
N GLY A 226 -3.28 -18.89 4.41
CA GLY A 226 -4.41 -18.11 4.89
C GLY A 226 -4.20 -17.44 6.25
N LEU A 227 -2.93 -17.32 6.71
CA LEU A 227 -2.59 -16.78 8.03
C LEU A 227 -2.18 -15.29 7.99
N LEU A 228 -2.19 -14.64 6.82
CA LEU A 228 -1.91 -13.22 6.67
C LEU A 228 -3.19 -12.44 6.34
N ALA A 229 -3.47 -11.38 7.10
CA ALA A 229 -4.61 -10.50 6.86
C ALA A 229 -4.40 -9.54 5.68
N GLY A 230 -3.14 -9.31 5.28
CA GLY A 230 -2.75 -8.38 4.22
C GLY A 230 -3.48 -8.59 2.90
N PRO A 231 -3.40 -9.76 2.27
CA PRO A 231 -4.00 -10.01 0.96
C PRO A 231 -5.51 -9.70 0.91
N TYR A 232 -6.25 -10.05 1.97
CA TYR A 232 -7.68 -9.78 2.05
C TYR A 232 -7.98 -8.27 2.08
N ILE A 233 -7.17 -7.49 2.83
CA ILE A 233 -7.33 -6.04 2.91
C ILE A 233 -6.92 -5.38 1.58
N SER A 234 -5.84 -5.86 0.96
CA SER A 234 -5.39 -5.40 -0.35
C SER A 234 -6.47 -5.58 -1.40
N TYR A 235 -7.09 -6.76 -1.46
CA TYR A 235 -8.18 -7.05 -2.39
C TYR A 235 -9.42 -6.20 -2.10
N ALA A 236 -9.84 -6.10 -0.83
CA ALA A 236 -10.98 -5.28 -0.44
C ALA A 236 -10.81 -3.83 -0.88
N GLN A 237 -9.66 -3.21 -0.57
CA GLN A 237 -9.43 -1.79 -0.85
C GLN A 237 -9.15 -1.46 -2.31
N SER A 238 -8.45 -2.35 -3.02
CA SER A 238 -7.95 -2.07 -4.37
C SER A 238 -8.80 -2.66 -5.48
N VAL A 239 -9.62 -3.65 -5.18
CA VAL A 239 -10.49 -4.33 -6.14
C VAL A 239 -11.97 -4.12 -5.80
N ALA A 240 -12.42 -4.62 -4.65
CA ALA A 240 -13.83 -4.59 -4.30
C ALA A 240 -14.38 -3.16 -4.16
N LYS A 241 -13.68 -2.30 -3.41
CA LYS A 241 -14.11 -0.90 -3.18
C LYS A 241 -14.21 -0.08 -4.49
N PRO A 242 -13.21 -0.02 -5.39
CA PRO A 242 -13.35 0.72 -6.64
C PRO A 242 -14.44 0.20 -7.56
N ASN A 243 -14.74 -1.09 -7.50
CA ASN A 243 -15.79 -1.74 -8.28
C ASN A 243 -17.19 -1.64 -7.62
N GLN A 244 -17.30 -0.94 -6.48
CA GLN A 244 -18.54 -0.84 -5.69
C GLN A 244 -19.11 -2.21 -5.29
N ASP A 245 -18.24 -3.23 -5.12
CA ASP A 245 -18.57 -4.55 -4.63
C ASP A 245 -18.59 -4.55 -3.10
N TYR A 246 -19.73 -4.17 -2.53
CA TYR A 246 -19.95 -4.10 -1.07
C TYR A 246 -19.76 -5.46 -0.40
N GLU A 247 -20.35 -6.50 -0.95
CA GLU A 247 -20.29 -7.83 -0.36
C GLU A 247 -18.86 -8.40 -0.42
N GLY A 248 -18.17 -8.23 -1.53
CA GLY A 248 -16.77 -8.62 -1.67
C GLY A 248 -15.86 -7.85 -0.72
N PHE A 249 -16.09 -6.55 -0.53
CA PHE A 249 -15.36 -5.71 0.42
C PHE A 249 -15.54 -6.19 1.85
N LYS A 250 -16.79 -6.33 2.29
CA LYS A 250 -17.15 -6.80 3.63
C LYS A 250 -16.61 -8.18 3.91
N MET A 251 -16.85 -9.14 3.01
CA MET A 251 -16.41 -10.53 3.16
C MET A 251 -14.88 -10.64 3.34
N ASN A 252 -14.11 -9.90 2.56
CA ASN A 252 -12.64 -9.95 2.66
C ASN A 252 -12.16 -9.33 3.98
N LEU A 253 -12.74 -8.22 4.44
CA LEU A 253 -12.39 -7.63 5.74
C LEU A 253 -12.77 -8.55 6.91
N GLU A 254 -13.90 -9.22 6.84
CA GLU A 254 -14.31 -10.23 7.85
C GLU A 254 -13.34 -11.41 7.87
N LYS A 255 -12.87 -11.89 6.71
CA LYS A 255 -11.82 -12.93 6.63
C LYS A 255 -10.52 -12.47 7.27
N ALA A 256 -10.08 -11.23 7.02
CA ALA A 256 -8.90 -10.66 7.66
C ALA A 256 -9.03 -10.62 9.20
N LEU A 257 -10.21 -10.28 9.71
CA LEU A 257 -10.49 -10.25 11.14
C LEU A 257 -10.61 -11.63 11.80
N ALA A 258 -11.00 -12.65 11.03
CA ALA A 258 -11.13 -14.02 11.52
C ALA A 258 -9.78 -14.73 11.73
N ILE A 259 -8.68 -14.19 11.19
CA ILE A 259 -7.35 -14.74 11.38
C ILE A 259 -6.94 -14.59 12.84
N ASP A 260 -6.51 -15.69 13.46
CA ASP A 260 -5.90 -15.67 14.80
C ASP A 260 -4.41 -15.31 14.67
N PRO A 261 -3.99 -14.11 15.16
CA PRO A 261 -2.60 -13.68 15.04
C PRO A 261 -1.61 -14.55 15.81
N ASP A 262 -2.09 -15.35 16.75
CA ASP A 262 -1.25 -16.25 17.56
C ASP A 262 -0.90 -17.56 16.84
N LYS A 263 -1.59 -17.89 15.75
CA LYS A 263 -1.25 -19.05 14.91
C LYS A 263 0.03 -18.85 14.11
N ASP A 264 0.34 -17.62 13.74
CA ASP A 264 1.60 -17.24 13.11
C ASP A 264 2.26 -16.10 13.91
N ARG A 265 3.03 -16.49 14.92
CA ARG A 265 3.65 -15.54 15.84
C ARG A 265 4.69 -14.65 15.17
N ASP A 266 5.32 -15.11 14.11
CA ASP A 266 6.34 -14.34 13.40
C ASP A 266 5.72 -13.18 12.60
N ASN A 267 4.41 -13.26 12.29
CA ASN A 267 3.62 -12.22 11.64
C ASN A 267 2.56 -11.59 12.57
N ARG A 268 2.66 -11.83 13.88
CA ARG A 268 1.65 -11.36 14.85
C ARG A 268 1.45 -9.85 14.83
N LEU A 269 2.53 -9.08 14.82
CA LEU A 269 2.48 -7.61 14.77
C LEU A 269 1.78 -7.12 13.52
N VAL A 270 2.15 -7.66 12.36
CA VAL A 270 1.58 -7.29 11.05
C VAL A 270 0.09 -7.61 11.01
N ASN A 271 -0.30 -8.83 11.43
CA ASN A 271 -1.71 -9.20 11.50
C ASN A 271 -2.50 -8.30 12.46
N THR A 272 -1.93 -7.95 13.63
CA THR A 272 -2.58 -7.05 14.59
C THR A 272 -2.81 -5.65 13.99
N ILE A 273 -1.83 -5.10 13.27
CA ILE A 273 -1.95 -3.80 12.58
C ILE A 273 -3.01 -3.88 11.47
N ASN A 274 -2.94 -4.91 10.65
CA ASN A 274 -3.88 -5.12 9.55
C ASN A 274 -5.31 -5.32 10.04
N GLN A 275 -5.52 -6.06 11.13
CA GLN A 275 -6.85 -6.24 11.71
C GLN A 275 -7.44 -4.94 12.27
N ARG A 276 -6.63 -4.04 12.82
CA ARG A 276 -7.09 -2.70 13.20
C ARG A 276 -7.58 -1.91 11.99
N LYS A 277 -6.85 -1.99 10.88
CA LYS A 277 -7.25 -1.37 9.63
C LYS A 277 -8.53 -1.99 9.08
N ALA A 278 -8.64 -3.31 9.08
CA ALA A 278 -9.85 -4.00 8.65
C ALA A 278 -11.07 -3.60 9.50
N ARG A 279 -10.90 -3.48 10.82
CA ARG A 279 -11.96 -3.00 11.72
C ARG A 279 -12.39 -1.59 11.35
N TYR A 280 -11.43 -0.66 11.24
CA TYR A 280 -11.71 0.72 10.85
C TYR A 280 -12.48 0.80 9.52
N LEU A 281 -12.08 0.00 8.52
CA LEU A 281 -12.74 -0.01 7.23
C LEU A 281 -14.17 -0.55 7.29
N LEU A 282 -14.44 -1.55 8.14
CA LEU A 282 -15.80 -2.06 8.37
C LEU A 282 -16.66 -1.08 9.16
N ASP A 283 -16.09 -0.43 10.18
CA ASP A 283 -16.82 0.54 11.01
C ASP A 283 -17.21 1.80 10.24
N ASN A 284 -16.55 2.05 9.08
CA ASN A 284 -16.81 3.18 8.19
C ASN A 284 -17.22 2.71 6.78
N ILE A 285 -17.84 1.54 6.65
CA ILE A 285 -18.13 0.92 5.36
C ILE A 285 -19.06 1.79 4.50
N GLU A 286 -20.03 2.45 5.12
CA GLU A 286 -20.99 3.34 4.46
C GLU A 286 -20.32 4.52 3.74
N ASP A 287 -19.19 5.01 4.24
CA ASP A 287 -18.40 6.09 3.60
C ASP A 287 -17.82 5.69 2.22
N TYR A 288 -17.81 4.39 1.90
CA TYR A 288 -17.12 3.86 0.72
C TYR A 288 -18.04 3.41 -0.40
N PHE A 289 -19.34 3.25 -0.13
CA PHE A 289 -20.29 2.69 -1.09
C PHE A 289 -21.48 3.63 -1.30
N ILE A 290 -21.83 3.87 -2.56
CA ILE A 290 -22.95 4.76 -2.92
C ILE A 290 -24.26 3.97 -2.76
N GLY A 291 -25.25 4.55 -2.06
CA GLY A 291 -26.58 3.97 -1.88
C GLY A 291 -26.70 2.87 -0.82
N TYR A 292 -25.65 2.62 -0.02
CA TYR A 292 -25.74 1.78 1.15
C TYR A 292 -25.86 2.66 2.41
N GLY A 293 -27.02 2.56 3.08
CA GLY A 293 -27.35 3.38 4.26
C GLY A 293 -28.49 4.38 4.03
N ASP A 294 -28.87 4.64 2.79
CA ASP A 294 -29.95 5.57 2.46
C ASP A 294 -31.36 4.91 2.42
N ASP A 295 -31.49 3.62 2.76
CA ASP A 295 -32.78 2.91 2.72
C ASP A 295 -33.79 3.37 3.79
N GLU A 296 -33.48 4.38 4.61
CA GLU A 296 -34.40 4.96 5.60
C GLU A 296 -35.11 6.25 5.13
N TRP A 297 -34.85 6.77 3.91
CA TRP A 297 -35.34 8.10 3.52
C TRP A 297 -36.00 8.18 2.14
N ILE A 298 -36.54 7.11 1.57
CA ILE A 298 -37.48 7.20 0.45
C ILE A 298 -38.69 6.35 0.79
N ASP A 299 -39.56 6.86 1.64
CA ASP A 299 -40.98 6.57 1.56
C ASP A 299 -41.48 7.31 0.30
N ASP A 300 -41.42 6.65 -0.87
CA ASP A 300 -41.81 7.18 -2.18
C ASP A 300 -43.32 7.46 -2.29
N ASP A 301 -44.09 7.37 -1.20
CA ASP A 301 -45.54 7.51 -1.21
C ASP A 301 -46.05 8.88 -0.71
N GLU A 302 -45.17 9.84 -0.34
CA GLU A 302 -45.66 11.12 0.26
C GLU A 302 -45.44 12.39 -0.60
N TRP A 303 -44.92 12.29 -1.84
CA TRP A 303 -44.68 13.47 -2.69
C TRP A 303 -45.48 13.54 -4.00
N LEU A 304 -46.60 12.81 -4.10
CA LEU A 304 -47.58 12.98 -5.16
C LEU A 304 -48.94 13.41 -4.60
N ASP A 305 -48.98 14.48 -3.85
CA ASP A 305 -50.17 15.29 -3.73
C ASP A 305 -50.22 16.23 -4.95
N ASP A 306 -51.03 15.83 -5.93
CA ASP A 306 -51.36 16.52 -7.20
C ASP A 306 -52.13 17.86 -7.02
N GLU A 307 -51.85 18.65 -5.98
CA GLU A 307 -52.61 19.86 -5.66
C GLU A 307 -51.91 21.20 -5.97
N TRP A 308 -50.75 21.20 -6.65
CA TRP A 308 -50.03 22.45 -6.97
C TRP A 308 -49.87 22.74 -8.48
N LEU A 309 -50.61 22.10 -9.37
CA LEU A 309 -50.51 22.32 -10.82
C LEU A 309 -51.73 23.05 -11.43
N ASP A 310 -52.66 23.59 -10.62
CA ASP A 310 -53.67 24.53 -11.11
C ASP A 310 -53.46 25.89 -10.44
N ASP A 311 -53.26 26.90 -11.25
CA ASP A 311 -53.13 28.33 -10.97
C ASP A 311 -51.69 28.88 -10.86
N ALA A 312 -51.12 29.19 -12.03
CA ALA A 312 -50.51 30.52 -12.29
C ALA A 312 -49.74 30.58 -13.62
N TRP A 313 -50.06 31.59 -14.37
CA TRP A 313 -49.22 32.28 -15.33
C TRP A 313 -49.12 31.73 -16.77
N PHE A 314 -50.21 31.90 -17.53
CA PHE A 314 -50.15 32.36 -18.91
C PHE A 314 -50.88 33.68 -18.98
N ASP A 315 -50.18 34.77 -18.75
CA ASP A 315 -50.58 36.08 -19.26
C ASP A 315 -49.82 36.34 -20.57
N ASP A 316 -50.60 36.33 -21.66
CA ASP A 316 -50.18 36.77 -22.99
C ASP A 316 -49.92 38.29 -22.96
N GLU A 317 -48.67 38.73 -22.98
CA GLU A 317 -48.33 40.08 -23.42
C GLU A 317 -47.53 39.99 -24.73
N GLU A 318 -48.24 40.42 -25.80
CA GLU A 318 -47.66 40.71 -27.12
C GLU A 318 -46.59 41.79 -26.98
N ILE A 319 -45.39 41.51 -27.39
CA ILE A 319 -44.33 42.50 -27.59
C ILE A 319 -44.27 42.84 -29.08
N GLU A 320 -44.82 44.01 -29.44
CA GLU A 320 -44.59 44.65 -30.75
C GLU A 320 -43.15 45.13 -30.84
N PHE A 321 -42.50 44.82 -31.96
CA PHE A 321 -41.23 45.39 -32.34
C PHE A 321 -41.46 46.57 -33.31
N ASP A 322 -40.96 47.74 -32.93
CA ASP A 322 -40.58 48.84 -33.82
C ASP A 322 -39.04 48.84 -34.02
#